data_3d849183d4b08ef51de8447be4161470
#
_entry.id   3d849183d4b08ef51de8447be4161470
#
_cell.length_a   1.000
_cell.length_b   1.000
_cell.length_c   1.000
_cell.angle_alpha   90.00
_cell.angle_beta   90.00
_cell.angle_gamma   90.00
#
_symmetry.space_group_name_H-M   'P 1'
#
loop_
_entity.id
_entity.type
_entity.pdbx_description
1 polymer ?
#
loop_
_entity_poly.entity_id
_entity_poly.type
_entity_poly.pdbx_seq_one_letter_code
_entity_poly.pdbx_strand_id
1 'polypeptide(L)'
;MKNSIKLITWLVGGLFTFSSCTDLDVDLKSTYTESPDSEIAKEAKMAGLYYGFGGALGRRYMEAALLSSDEFMAVTFGGNWYDGGNYIHSSLHASLPGDAHVDWAGDIPAAITKCNQAIFDLGGEDENNAEQEALIAPALAMRAFYHFIFMDTFGATPKLDHLIGDSEAIDRSPRSEITKFIESDLLRALASGGLKEDVDASTYGKPTKWMAEALLAKLYINWAVYTCNDVATYDPSMTNSKLNDVIKYCDDIIASGHFNLSDGYRKKFMPDNGYQIKDFIYAMPYQNNETSTRANTYARFQFWPKFNNDGADGKGLFGITLSKNAGGVFIVTPEAADRFCLEGDERNDIIMKGAINYYDISTHTMGTEPYIYNGQQVVLTKNITILNDQMDLGNDLNAWCQGYRCIKWAIQADDYNLYNRNQSNDVPIFRYADILLMKAEAILRGATATNGDTPQSLFNQIRSYCNAPLLEHSPSLDELLEERAREFYAETWRRNDLIRFGKFEDDWGYKNQYHPEAKTEKWRRIFPVSVGLMNSNTNWKQNYGY
;
A
#
# COMPACT_ATOMS: atom_id res chain seq x y z
N MET A 1 -65.40 -59.07 5.86
CA MET A 1 -66.48 -58.69 6.79
C MET A 1 -66.40 -57.18 6.90
N LYS A 2 -67.27 -56.47 6.20
CA LYS A 2 -68.44 -55.76 6.75
C LYS A 2 -67.99 -54.64 7.72
N ASN A 3 -68.26 -53.35 7.60
CA ASN A 3 -69.35 -52.59 6.96
C ASN A 3 -68.87 -51.17 6.81
N SER A 4 -69.13 -50.59 5.71
CA SER A 4 -69.81 -49.36 5.30
C SER A 4 -70.69 -48.72 6.37
N ILE A 5 -70.66 -47.39 6.50
CA ILE A 5 -71.81 -46.55 6.65
C ILE A 5 -71.45 -45.12 6.17
N LYS A 6 -72.34 -44.61 5.38
CA LYS A 6 -72.53 -43.47 4.56
C LYS A 6 -72.72 -42.15 5.35
N LEU A 7 -72.20 -41.09 4.75
CA LEU A 7 -72.93 -39.84 4.31
C LEU A 7 -73.81 -39.14 5.32
N ILE A 8 -73.61 -37.87 5.52
CA ILE A 8 -74.63 -36.82 5.22
C ILE A 8 -73.89 -35.43 5.17
N THR A 9 -74.16 -34.78 4.07
CA THR A 9 -73.83 -33.46 3.69
C THR A 9 -74.65 -32.47 4.48
N TRP A 10 -74.06 -31.37 5.00
CA TRP A 10 -74.72 -30.10 5.18
C TRP A 10 -73.85 -28.98 4.70
N LEU A 11 -74.33 -28.36 3.63
CA LEU A 11 -73.87 -27.09 3.07
C LEU A 11 -74.45 -25.99 3.95
N VAL A 12 -73.61 -25.23 4.64
CA VAL A 12 -74.01 -23.92 5.15
C VAL A 12 -72.99 -22.91 4.64
N GLY A 13 -73.43 -22.16 3.66
CA GLY A 13 -72.68 -21.03 3.13
C GLY A 13 -72.54 -19.95 4.20
N GLY A 14 -71.32 -19.73 4.62
CA GLY A 14 -70.93 -18.51 5.32
C GLY A 14 -69.98 -17.73 4.44
N LEU A 15 -70.51 -16.68 3.81
CA LEU A 15 -69.68 -15.61 3.22
C LEU A 15 -68.86 -14.99 4.35
N PHE A 16 -67.60 -15.39 4.48
CA PHE A 16 -66.62 -14.55 5.14
C PHE A 16 -66.05 -13.62 4.10
N THR A 17 -66.52 -12.40 4.09
CA THR A 17 -65.82 -11.29 3.46
C THR A 17 -64.54 -11.07 4.25
N PHE A 18 -63.44 -11.59 3.74
CA PHE A 18 -62.13 -11.09 4.14
C PHE A 18 -61.98 -9.67 3.60
N SER A 19 -62.26 -8.69 4.44
CA SER A 19 -61.71 -7.37 4.22
C SER A 19 -60.20 -7.50 4.38
N SER A 20 -59.53 -7.67 3.28
CA SER A 20 -58.07 -7.45 3.18
C SER A 20 -57.86 -5.98 3.43
N CYS A 21 -57.50 -5.62 4.65
CA CYS A 21 -56.80 -4.37 4.89
C CYS A 21 -55.44 -4.50 4.26
N THR A 22 -55.35 -4.18 2.98
CA THR A 22 -54.05 -3.85 2.35
C THR A 22 -53.80 -2.37 2.63
N ASP A 23 -53.54 -2.06 3.88
CA ASP A 23 -52.83 -0.82 4.19
C ASP A 23 -51.34 -1.16 4.06
N LEU A 24 -50.84 -1.08 2.84
CA LEU A 24 -49.45 -1.23 2.46
C LEU A 24 -48.68 0.09 2.58
N ASP A 25 -49.24 1.07 3.21
CA ASP A 25 -48.48 2.21 3.68
C ASP A 25 -47.67 1.81 4.93
N VAL A 26 -46.62 1.10 4.68
CA VAL A 26 -45.55 0.97 5.67
C VAL A 26 -44.92 2.34 5.79
N ASP A 27 -45.31 3.06 6.86
CA ASP A 27 -44.57 4.23 7.31
C ASP A 27 -43.12 3.77 7.59
N LEU A 28 -42.26 3.90 6.61
CA LEU A 28 -40.83 3.67 6.74
C LEU A 28 -40.23 4.77 7.63
N LYS A 29 -40.45 4.64 8.94
CA LYS A 29 -39.91 5.58 9.94
C LYS A 29 -38.39 5.57 10.06
N SER A 30 -37.71 4.80 9.23
CA SER A 30 -36.22 4.66 9.25
C SER A 30 -35.52 4.99 7.92
N THR A 31 -36.27 5.44 6.91
CA THR A 31 -35.70 5.90 5.64
C THR A 31 -35.92 7.38 5.50
N TYR A 32 -34.84 8.16 5.50
CA TYR A 32 -34.93 9.55 5.09
C TYR A 32 -35.26 9.57 3.60
N THR A 33 -36.32 10.25 3.21
CA THR A 33 -36.66 10.47 1.79
C THR A 33 -35.75 11.49 1.14
N GLU A 34 -35.02 12.26 1.96
CA GLU A 34 -33.95 13.16 1.55
C GLU A 34 -32.78 12.97 2.52
N SER A 35 -31.56 13.01 2.00
CA SER A 35 -30.38 12.94 2.83
C SER A 35 -30.29 14.15 3.75
N PRO A 36 -30.15 13.99 5.08
CA PRO A 36 -30.03 15.14 5.97
C PRO A 36 -28.90 16.07 5.51
N ASP A 37 -29.14 17.36 5.48
CA ASP A 37 -28.13 18.39 5.15
C ASP A 37 -27.38 18.84 6.41
N SER A 38 -27.02 17.91 7.27
CA SER A 38 -26.20 18.17 8.44
C SER A 38 -24.72 17.89 8.15
N GLU A 39 -23.83 18.54 8.87
CA GLU A 39 -22.37 18.27 8.77
C GLU A 39 -22.05 16.79 9.02
N ILE A 40 -22.76 16.15 9.96
CA ILE A 40 -22.61 14.71 10.22
C ILE A 40 -23.00 13.88 9.00
N ALA A 41 -24.06 14.26 8.29
CA ALA A 41 -24.48 13.54 7.08
C ALA A 41 -23.49 13.74 5.92
N LYS A 42 -22.94 14.94 5.77
CA LYS A 42 -21.87 15.22 4.81
C LYS A 42 -20.62 14.40 5.12
N GLU A 43 -20.23 14.37 6.38
CA GLU A 43 -19.08 13.56 6.83
C GLU A 43 -19.31 12.05 6.65
N ALA A 44 -20.56 11.56 6.85
CA ALA A 44 -20.91 10.17 6.61
C ALA A 44 -20.83 9.78 5.12
N LYS A 45 -21.19 10.68 4.21
CA LYS A 45 -21.00 10.48 2.76
C LYS A 45 -19.53 10.37 2.39
N MET A 46 -18.66 11.14 3.04
CA MET A 46 -17.21 11.11 2.84
C MET A 46 -16.53 9.90 3.51
N ALA A 47 -17.07 9.38 4.61
CA ALA A 47 -16.45 8.28 5.35
C ALA A 47 -16.19 7.04 4.48
N GLY A 48 -17.07 6.73 3.52
CA GLY A 48 -16.91 5.63 2.58
C GLY A 48 -15.66 5.72 1.69
N LEU A 49 -15.14 6.94 1.46
CA LEU A 49 -13.94 7.19 0.66
C LEU A 49 -12.67 6.71 1.37
N TYR A 50 -12.58 7.02 2.67
CA TYR A 50 -11.41 6.72 3.47
C TYR A 50 -11.28 5.21 3.71
N TYR A 51 -12.39 4.50 3.68
CA TYR A 51 -12.48 3.07 3.95
C TYR A 51 -12.41 2.15 2.71
N GLY A 52 -12.53 2.69 1.52
CA GLY A 52 -12.19 1.99 0.28
C GLY A 52 -10.70 1.64 0.16
N PHE A 53 -9.92 2.20 1.02
CA PHE A 53 -8.48 2.13 1.10
C PHE A 53 -7.94 0.72 1.37
N GLY A 54 -8.54 -0.01 2.32
CA GLY A 54 -8.07 -1.33 2.72
C GLY A 54 -8.14 -2.39 1.61
N GLY A 55 -9.09 -2.26 0.66
CA GLY A 55 -9.12 -3.09 -0.55
C GLY A 55 -8.05 -2.67 -1.54
N ALA A 56 -8.07 -1.41 -1.97
CA ALA A 56 -7.18 -0.90 -3.02
C ALA A 56 -5.69 -0.94 -2.66
N LEU A 57 -5.33 -0.71 -1.39
CA LEU A 57 -3.95 -0.71 -0.91
C LEU A 57 -3.68 -1.81 0.13
N GLY A 58 -4.50 -2.83 0.13
CA GLY A 58 -4.37 -3.95 1.03
C GLY A 58 -3.23 -4.91 0.67
N ARG A 59 -3.39 -6.13 1.14
CA ARG A 59 -2.39 -7.19 1.04
C ARG A 59 -1.80 -7.36 -0.36
N ARG A 60 -2.62 -7.40 -1.39
CA ARG A 60 -2.17 -7.74 -2.76
C ARG A 60 -1.36 -6.63 -3.41
N TYR A 61 -1.73 -5.38 -3.16
CA TYR A 61 -0.91 -4.24 -3.57
C TYR A 61 0.47 -4.27 -2.90
N MET A 62 0.48 -4.46 -1.58
CA MET A 62 1.72 -4.55 -0.82
C MET A 62 2.61 -5.69 -1.32
N GLU A 63 2.06 -6.91 -1.49
CA GLU A 63 2.79 -8.06 -2.02
C GLU A 63 3.38 -7.77 -3.39
N ALA A 64 2.60 -7.19 -4.30
CA ALA A 64 3.05 -6.83 -5.66
C ALA A 64 4.17 -5.78 -5.63
N ALA A 65 4.01 -4.71 -4.85
CA ALA A 65 4.97 -3.62 -4.77
C ALA A 65 6.31 -4.05 -4.15
N LEU A 66 6.27 -4.80 -3.05
CA LEU A 66 7.48 -5.25 -2.35
C LEU A 66 8.24 -6.31 -3.15
N LEU A 67 7.54 -7.29 -3.72
CA LEU A 67 8.19 -8.38 -4.46
C LEU A 67 8.71 -7.96 -5.84
N SER A 68 8.11 -6.94 -6.46
CA SER A 68 8.63 -6.41 -7.73
C SER A 68 9.69 -5.33 -7.55
N SER A 69 10.23 -5.19 -6.35
CA SER A 69 11.37 -4.33 -6.01
C SER A 69 12.59 -5.17 -5.61
N ASP A 70 13.70 -4.51 -5.34
CA ASP A 70 14.93 -5.15 -4.86
C ASP A 70 14.95 -5.38 -3.34
N GLU A 71 13.81 -5.19 -2.65
CA GLU A 71 13.71 -5.34 -1.20
C GLU A 71 13.55 -6.81 -0.78
N PHE A 72 12.65 -7.51 -1.43
CA PHE A 72 12.30 -8.89 -1.08
C PHE A 72 12.29 -9.80 -2.31
N MET A 73 12.55 -11.06 -2.06
CA MET A 73 12.29 -12.12 -3.01
C MET A 73 11.35 -13.16 -2.41
N ALA A 74 10.53 -13.76 -3.26
CA ALA A 74 9.70 -14.89 -2.89
C ALA A 74 10.44 -16.20 -3.08
N VAL A 75 10.27 -17.12 -2.12
CA VAL A 75 10.84 -18.48 -2.18
C VAL A 75 9.78 -19.50 -1.80
N THR A 76 10.04 -20.78 -2.13
CA THR A 76 9.22 -21.90 -1.66
C THR A 76 10.04 -22.82 -0.75
N PHE A 77 9.35 -23.61 0.05
CA PHE A 77 9.95 -24.55 0.97
C PHE A 77 9.35 -25.94 0.79
N GLY A 78 10.03 -26.77 -0.01
CA GLY A 78 9.52 -28.07 -0.43
C GLY A 78 8.22 -27.96 -1.23
N GLY A 79 8.13 -26.96 -2.10
CA GLY A 79 6.95 -26.63 -2.90
C GLY A 79 5.83 -25.90 -2.14
N ASN A 80 5.91 -25.74 -0.81
CA ASN A 80 4.94 -24.95 -0.07
C ASN A 80 5.07 -23.46 -0.43
N TRP A 81 3.93 -22.78 -0.56
CA TRP A 81 3.83 -21.36 -0.94
C TRP A 81 4.13 -21.07 -2.41
N TYR A 82 4.16 -22.08 -3.25
CA TYR A 82 4.24 -21.86 -4.69
C TYR A 82 2.99 -21.13 -5.21
N ASP A 83 1.81 -21.52 -4.75
CA ASP A 83 0.51 -20.89 -5.02
C ASP A 83 0.31 -20.51 -6.50
N GLY A 84 0.68 -21.44 -7.41
CA GLY A 84 0.62 -21.20 -8.86
C GLY A 84 1.66 -20.20 -9.40
N GLY A 85 2.67 -19.87 -8.61
CA GLY A 85 3.73 -18.95 -8.99
C GLY A 85 3.47 -17.48 -8.67
N ASN A 86 2.31 -17.12 -8.14
CA ASN A 86 1.90 -15.71 -7.94
C ASN A 86 2.97 -14.82 -7.30
N TYR A 87 3.61 -15.30 -6.21
CA TYR A 87 4.65 -14.54 -5.52
C TYR A 87 5.94 -14.48 -6.33
N ILE A 88 6.32 -15.61 -6.92
CA ILE A 88 7.55 -15.78 -7.69
C ILE A 88 7.48 -14.96 -8.97
N HIS A 89 6.33 -14.96 -9.67
CA HIS A 89 6.16 -14.15 -10.87
C HIS A 89 6.39 -12.65 -10.59
N SER A 90 5.89 -12.12 -9.48
CA SER A 90 6.16 -10.73 -9.09
C SER A 90 7.64 -10.49 -8.81
N SER A 91 8.28 -11.42 -8.07
CA SER A 91 9.68 -11.33 -7.69
C SER A 91 10.64 -11.40 -8.90
N LEU A 92 10.28 -12.20 -9.90
CA LEU A 92 11.07 -12.39 -11.11
C LEU A 92 10.69 -11.43 -12.24
N HIS A 93 9.79 -10.46 -12.02
CA HIS A 93 9.20 -9.62 -13.06
C HIS A 93 8.54 -10.44 -14.20
N ALA A 94 7.89 -11.53 -13.86
CA ALA A 94 7.22 -12.46 -14.79
C ALA A 94 5.69 -12.47 -14.60
N SER A 95 5.12 -11.42 -13.99
CA SER A 95 3.70 -11.34 -13.65
C SER A 95 2.79 -11.63 -14.85
N LEU A 96 1.75 -12.41 -14.62
CA LEU A 96 0.76 -12.81 -15.60
C LEU A 96 -0.60 -12.14 -15.32
N PRO A 97 -1.46 -11.93 -16.35
CA PRO A 97 -2.78 -11.33 -16.15
C PRO A 97 -3.70 -12.06 -15.15
N GLY A 98 -3.46 -13.36 -14.92
CA GLY A 98 -4.21 -14.19 -13.99
C GLY A 98 -3.66 -14.24 -12.57
N ASP A 99 -2.52 -13.61 -12.31
CA ASP A 99 -1.91 -13.65 -10.98
C ASP A 99 -2.73 -12.85 -9.97
N ALA A 100 -2.85 -13.37 -8.75
CA ALA A 100 -3.54 -12.68 -7.66
C ALA A 100 -2.91 -11.33 -7.29
N HIS A 101 -1.62 -11.14 -7.59
CA HIS A 101 -0.91 -9.86 -7.42
C HIS A 101 -1.25 -8.83 -8.50
N VAL A 102 -2.00 -9.22 -9.51
CA VAL A 102 -2.52 -8.35 -10.57
C VAL A 102 -4.01 -8.12 -10.39
N ASP A 103 -4.74 -9.11 -9.87
CA ASP A 103 -6.20 -9.11 -9.81
C ASP A 103 -6.78 -8.06 -8.84
N TRP A 104 -6.01 -7.58 -7.87
CA TRP A 104 -6.41 -6.47 -6.99
C TRP A 104 -6.71 -5.16 -7.74
N ALA A 105 -6.30 -5.05 -9.01
CA ALA A 105 -6.59 -3.91 -9.88
C ALA A 105 -8.09 -3.56 -9.91
N GLY A 106 -8.97 -4.54 -9.75
CA GLY A 106 -10.43 -4.33 -9.70
C GLY A 106 -10.93 -3.53 -8.49
N ASP A 107 -10.17 -3.50 -7.39
CA ASP A 107 -10.53 -2.75 -6.19
C ASP A 107 -10.41 -1.23 -6.39
N ILE A 108 -9.53 -0.79 -7.29
CA ILE A 108 -9.27 0.65 -7.49
C ILE A 108 -10.42 1.35 -8.19
N PRO A 109 -10.97 0.87 -9.33
CA PRO A 109 -12.17 1.45 -9.92
C PRO A 109 -13.34 1.56 -8.93
N ALA A 110 -13.52 0.55 -8.06
CA ALA A 110 -14.54 0.59 -7.03
C ALA A 110 -14.30 1.72 -6.00
N ALA A 111 -13.04 1.97 -5.63
CA ALA A 111 -12.69 3.08 -4.74
C ALA A 111 -12.90 4.44 -5.42
N ILE A 112 -12.56 4.58 -6.71
CA ILE A 112 -12.80 5.78 -7.50
C ILE A 112 -14.32 6.04 -7.64
N THR A 113 -15.10 4.99 -7.91
CA THR A 113 -16.57 5.11 -8.00
C THR A 113 -17.18 5.65 -6.70
N LYS A 114 -16.65 5.26 -5.54
CA LYS A 114 -17.10 5.84 -4.26
C LYS A 114 -16.80 7.34 -4.18
N CYS A 115 -15.67 7.80 -4.72
CA CYS A 115 -15.37 9.23 -4.77
C CYS A 115 -16.37 9.96 -5.66
N ASN A 116 -16.65 9.44 -6.85
CA ASN A 116 -17.65 10.02 -7.76
C ASN A 116 -19.06 9.98 -7.14
N GLN A 117 -19.42 8.91 -6.42
CA GLN A 117 -20.70 8.84 -5.70
C GLN A 117 -20.80 9.92 -4.63
N ALA A 118 -19.74 10.13 -3.83
CA ALA A 118 -19.76 11.19 -2.82
C ALA A 118 -19.85 12.58 -3.44
N ILE A 119 -19.15 12.84 -4.54
CA ILE A 119 -19.25 14.10 -5.30
C ILE A 119 -20.69 14.30 -5.78
N PHE A 120 -21.29 13.28 -6.38
CA PHE A 120 -22.70 13.33 -6.84
C PHE A 120 -23.68 13.58 -5.68
N ASP A 121 -23.55 12.84 -4.58
CA ASP A 121 -24.42 12.94 -3.40
C ASP A 121 -24.32 14.30 -2.68
N LEU A 122 -23.20 14.99 -2.87
CA LEU A 122 -22.96 16.34 -2.33
C LEU A 122 -23.38 17.46 -3.28
N GLY A 123 -23.93 17.16 -4.45
CA GLY A 123 -24.47 18.16 -5.39
C GLY A 123 -23.72 18.24 -6.72
N GLY A 124 -22.72 17.39 -6.92
CA GLY A 124 -21.92 17.35 -8.16
C GLY A 124 -20.77 18.35 -8.19
N GLU A 125 -20.10 18.42 -9.33
CA GLU A 125 -19.00 19.35 -9.59
C GLU A 125 -19.54 20.66 -10.18
N ASP A 126 -19.12 21.81 -9.63
CA ASP A 126 -19.41 23.14 -10.18
C ASP A 126 -18.23 24.07 -9.91
N GLU A 127 -17.30 24.12 -10.85
CA GLU A 127 -16.06 24.95 -10.75
C GLU A 127 -16.33 26.45 -10.60
N ASN A 128 -17.56 26.91 -10.88
CA ASN A 128 -17.96 28.31 -10.69
C ASN A 128 -18.53 28.57 -9.29
N ASN A 129 -18.74 27.55 -8.49
CA ASN A 129 -19.28 27.64 -7.14
C ASN A 129 -18.19 27.26 -6.12
N ALA A 130 -17.56 28.27 -5.52
CA ALA A 130 -16.46 28.07 -4.57
C ALA A 130 -16.88 27.28 -3.31
N GLU A 131 -18.11 27.40 -2.85
CA GLU A 131 -18.63 26.65 -1.71
C GLU A 131 -18.81 25.16 -2.06
N GLN A 132 -19.30 24.88 -3.25
CA GLN A 132 -19.43 23.51 -3.77
C GLN A 132 -18.07 22.85 -3.97
N GLU A 133 -17.11 23.56 -4.57
CA GLU A 133 -15.75 23.06 -4.74
C GLU A 133 -15.06 22.77 -3.40
N ALA A 134 -15.25 23.64 -2.39
CA ALA A 134 -14.73 23.38 -1.05
C ALA A 134 -15.37 22.15 -0.38
N LEU A 135 -16.66 21.93 -0.61
CA LEU A 135 -17.39 20.79 -0.05
C LEU A 135 -16.89 19.45 -0.60
N ILE A 136 -16.60 19.38 -1.90
CA ILE A 136 -16.16 18.13 -2.57
C ILE A 136 -14.63 17.94 -2.57
N ALA A 137 -13.86 18.91 -2.09
CA ALA A 137 -12.39 18.87 -2.13
C ALA A 137 -11.76 17.57 -1.57
N PRO A 138 -12.23 17.01 -0.43
CA PRO A 138 -11.70 15.74 0.04
C PRO A 138 -11.96 14.57 -0.92
N ALA A 139 -13.10 14.58 -1.62
CA ALA A 139 -13.41 13.54 -2.61
C ALA A 139 -12.55 13.68 -3.87
N LEU A 140 -12.27 14.91 -4.34
CA LEU A 140 -11.35 15.17 -5.44
C LEU A 140 -9.93 14.69 -5.09
N ALA A 141 -9.44 14.99 -3.89
CA ALA A 141 -8.11 14.55 -3.44
C ALA A 141 -8.00 13.02 -3.37
N MET A 142 -9.04 12.32 -2.88
CA MET A 142 -9.07 10.86 -2.85
C MET A 142 -9.21 10.24 -4.24
N ARG A 143 -10.02 10.84 -5.13
CA ARG A 143 -10.15 10.41 -6.52
C ARG A 143 -8.80 10.49 -7.25
N ALA A 144 -8.10 11.60 -7.06
CA ALA A 144 -6.74 11.79 -7.57
C ALA A 144 -5.76 10.73 -7.04
N PHE A 145 -5.82 10.43 -5.73
CA PHE A 145 -4.95 9.43 -5.10
C PHE A 145 -5.18 8.03 -5.68
N TYR A 146 -6.42 7.59 -5.83
CA TYR A 146 -6.71 6.29 -6.42
C TYR A 146 -6.33 6.19 -7.90
N HIS A 147 -6.56 7.26 -8.67
CA HIS A 147 -6.07 7.30 -10.05
C HIS A 147 -4.53 7.27 -10.11
N PHE A 148 -3.84 7.91 -9.16
CA PHE A 148 -2.39 7.86 -9.08
C PHE A 148 -1.87 6.43 -8.89
N ILE A 149 -2.41 5.69 -7.91
CA ILE A 149 -2.03 4.30 -7.67
C ILE A 149 -2.34 3.42 -8.88
N PHE A 150 -3.50 3.63 -9.50
CA PHE A 150 -3.92 2.86 -10.68
C PHE A 150 -2.99 3.10 -11.86
N MET A 151 -2.71 4.36 -12.17
CA MET A 151 -1.83 4.76 -13.27
C MET A 151 -0.37 4.35 -13.02
N ASP A 152 0.16 4.55 -11.81
CA ASP A 152 1.54 4.18 -11.47
C ASP A 152 1.78 2.67 -11.70
N THR A 153 0.79 1.86 -11.31
CA THR A 153 0.92 0.40 -11.34
C THR A 153 0.62 -0.20 -12.71
N PHE A 154 -0.45 0.26 -13.39
CA PHE A 154 -0.97 -0.39 -14.61
C PHE A 154 -0.82 0.45 -15.89
N GLY A 155 -0.26 1.64 -15.82
CA GLY A 155 -0.03 2.49 -16.98
C GLY A 155 -1.27 3.22 -17.49
N ALA A 156 -1.72 2.91 -18.70
CA ALA A 156 -2.99 3.45 -19.20
C ALA A 156 -4.16 2.86 -18.40
N THR A 157 -5.05 3.73 -17.92
CA THR A 157 -6.21 3.36 -17.11
C THR A 157 -7.42 4.18 -17.53
N PRO A 158 -8.66 3.77 -17.19
CA PRO A 158 -9.81 4.60 -17.48
C PRO A 158 -9.76 5.91 -16.68
N LYS A 159 -10.16 7.00 -17.31
CA LYS A 159 -10.42 8.27 -16.65
C LYS A 159 -11.84 8.23 -16.09
N LEU A 160 -11.97 7.88 -14.82
CA LEU A 160 -13.25 7.78 -14.11
C LEU A 160 -13.55 9.10 -13.40
N ASP A 161 -14.10 10.06 -14.11
CA ASP A 161 -14.41 11.40 -13.62
C ASP A 161 -15.90 11.61 -13.26
N HIS A 162 -16.75 10.60 -13.46
CA HIS A 162 -18.18 10.64 -13.13
C HIS A 162 -18.72 9.24 -12.78
N LEU A 163 -19.99 9.15 -12.41
CA LEU A 163 -20.69 7.87 -12.23
C LEU A 163 -21.01 7.27 -13.59
N ILE A 164 -20.57 6.06 -13.80
CA ILE A 164 -20.71 5.35 -15.08
C ILE A 164 -22.12 4.81 -15.23
N GLY A 165 -22.75 5.06 -16.37
CA GLY A 165 -24.06 4.51 -16.72
C GLY A 165 -24.00 3.04 -17.13
N ASP A 166 -25.11 2.31 -16.98
CA ASP A 166 -25.20 0.85 -17.21
C ASP A 166 -24.74 0.36 -18.59
N SER A 167 -24.78 1.21 -19.61
CA SER A 167 -24.40 0.89 -20.98
C SER A 167 -23.21 1.69 -21.49
N GLU A 168 -22.55 2.43 -20.61
CA GLU A 168 -21.44 3.28 -20.99
C GLU A 168 -20.15 2.46 -21.13
N ALA A 169 -19.59 2.48 -22.34
CA ALA A 169 -18.29 1.88 -22.58
C ALA A 169 -17.18 2.87 -22.23
N ILE A 170 -16.27 2.46 -21.38
CA ILE A 170 -15.15 3.28 -20.93
C ILE A 170 -13.89 2.75 -21.56
N ASP A 171 -13.12 3.63 -22.19
CA ASP A 171 -11.81 3.30 -22.72
C ASP A 171 -10.71 3.65 -21.72
N ARG A 172 -9.54 3.05 -21.93
CA ARG A 172 -8.34 3.39 -21.17
C ARG A 172 -7.70 4.63 -21.76
N SER A 173 -7.48 5.65 -20.95
CA SER A 173 -6.76 6.87 -21.34
C SER A 173 -5.25 6.68 -21.21
N PRO A 174 -4.45 7.35 -22.05
CA PRO A 174 -3.00 7.37 -21.91
C PRO A 174 -2.56 7.85 -20.53
N ARG A 175 -1.45 7.30 -20.05
CA ARG A 175 -0.86 7.64 -18.76
C ARG A 175 -0.66 9.15 -18.56
N SER A 176 -0.21 9.85 -19.60
CA SER A 176 -0.01 11.31 -19.58
C SER A 176 -1.31 12.11 -19.42
N GLU A 177 -2.44 11.59 -19.89
CA GLU A 177 -3.75 12.19 -19.71
C GLU A 177 -4.25 12.00 -18.26
N ILE A 178 -4.14 10.79 -17.74
CA ILE A 178 -4.46 10.50 -16.33
C ILE A 178 -3.60 11.34 -15.39
N THR A 179 -2.31 11.52 -15.69
CA THR A 179 -1.40 12.38 -14.91
C THR A 179 -1.92 13.81 -14.80
N LYS A 180 -2.40 14.39 -15.92
CA LYS A 180 -2.99 15.74 -15.93
C LYS A 180 -4.34 15.80 -15.20
N PHE A 181 -5.11 14.74 -15.26
CA PHE A 181 -6.37 14.64 -14.54
C PHE A 181 -6.13 14.61 -13.02
N ILE A 182 -5.17 13.82 -12.55
CA ILE A 182 -4.73 13.79 -11.16
C ILE A 182 -4.26 15.19 -10.70
N GLU A 183 -3.40 15.84 -11.50
CA GLU A 183 -2.95 17.21 -11.24
C GLU A 183 -4.14 18.18 -11.10
N SER A 184 -5.09 18.11 -12.03
CA SER A 184 -6.28 18.97 -12.03
C SER A 184 -7.13 18.81 -10.76
N ASP A 185 -7.45 17.57 -10.38
CA ASP A 185 -8.24 17.30 -9.17
C ASP A 185 -7.55 17.82 -7.90
N LEU A 186 -6.23 17.60 -7.78
CA LEU A 186 -5.47 18.06 -6.63
C LEU A 186 -5.36 19.60 -6.57
N LEU A 187 -5.12 20.25 -7.69
CA LEU A 187 -5.04 21.71 -7.74
C LEU A 187 -6.39 22.36 -7.45
N ARG A 188 -7.50 21.79 -7.94
CA ARG A 188 -8.86 22.23 -7.60
C ARG A 188 -9.13 22.07 -6.11
N ALA A 189 -8.85 20.90 -5.56
CA ALA A 189 -9.03 20.62 -4.14
C ALA A 189 -8.25 21.60 -3.25
N LEU A 190 -7.01 21.91 -3.60
CA LEU A 190 -6.19 22.90 -2.88
C LEU A 190 -6.71 24.34 -3.05
N ALA A 191 -7.07 24.73 -4.26
CA ALA A 191 -7.55 26.09 -4.56
C ALA A 191 -8.90 26.40 -3.90
N SER A 192 -9.74 25.39 -3.67
CA SER A 192 -11.05 25.54 -3.05
C SER A 192 -11.02 25.93 -1.57
N GLY A 193 -9.89 25.67 -0.86
CA GLY A 193 -9.79 25.85 0.59
C GLY A 193 -10.61 24.86 1.42
N GLY A 194 -11.17 23.80 0.80
CA GLY A 194 -11.99 22.81 1.50
C GLY A 194 -11.20 21.71 2.22
N LEU A 195 -9.90 21.59 1.96
CA LEU A 195 -9.02 20.65 2.66
C LEU A 195 -8.55 21.23 4.00
N LYS A 196 -8.65 20.43 5.06
CA LYS A 196 -8.20 20.84 6.39
C LYS A 196 -6.67 20.97 6.44
N GLU A 197 -6.20 21.93 7.24
CA GLU A 197 -4.78 22.13 7.53
C GLU A 197 -4.37 21.59 8.92
N ASP A 198 -5.33 21.35 9.80
CA ASP A 198 -5.07 20.78 11.13
C ASP A 198 -4.49 19.36 11.00
N VAL A 199 -3.57 19.02 11.92
CA VAL A 199 -2.91 17.70 12.01
C VAL A 199 -3.12 17.15 13.41
N ASP A 200 -4.24 16.45 13.58
CA ASP A 200 -4.69 15.87 14.85
C ASP A 200 -5.50 14.59 14.66
N ALA A 201 -6.09 14.07 15.74
CA ALA A 201 -6.90 12.86 15.68
C ALA A 201 -8.15 12.99 14.79
N SER A 202 -8.69 14.20 14.60
CA SER A 202 -9.91 14.44 13.81
C SER A 202 -9.66 14.40 12.30
N THR A 203 -8.44 14.71 11.89
CA THR A 203 -8.00 14.74 10.48
C THR A 203 -7.19 13.51 10.08
N TYR A 204 -6.80 12.70 11.05
CA TYR A 204 -5.98 11.50 10.80
C TYR A 204 -6.69 10.49 9.91
N GLY A 205 -5.97 9.98 8.89
CA GLY A 205 -6.51 9.07 7.89
C GLY A 205 -7.47 9.70 6.87
N LYS A 206 -7.64 11.03 6.94
CA LYS A 206 -8.46 11.80 5.98
C LYS A 206 -7.55 12.61 5.05
N PRO A 207 -8.01 12.94 3.83
CA PRO A 207 -7.24 13.82 2.96
C PRO A 207 -7.21 15.24 3.52
N THR A 208 -5.99 15.70 3.81
CA THR A 208 -5.69 17.06 4.23
C THR A 208 -5.02 17.83 3.11
N LYS A 209 -4.84 19.15 3.26
CA LYS A 209 -3.99 19.95 2.37
C LYS A 209 -2.60 19.32 2.21
N TRP A 210 -2.03 18.86 3.31
CA TRP A 210 -0.69 18.28 3.33
C TRP A 210 -0.59 16.95 2.58
N MET A 211 -1.65 16.13 2.64
CA MET A 211 -1.76 14.92 1.82
C MET A 211 -1.80 15.25 0.33
N ALA A 212 -2.60 16.25 -0.06
CA ALA A 212 -2.72 16.66 -1.46
C ALA A 212 -1.40 17.26 -1.99
N GLU A 213 -0.71 18.07 -1.20
CA GLU A 213 0.60 18.62 -1.54
C GLU A 213 1.70 17.54 -1.62
N ALA A 214 1.71 16.58 -0.69
CA ALA A 214 2.64 15.45 -0.75
C ALA A 214 2.41 14.57 -1.99
N LEU A 215 1.15 14.35 -2.37
CA LEU A 215 0.81 13.63 -3.60
C LEU A 215 1.21 14.41 -4.86
N LEU A 216 1.05 15.73 -4.88
CA LEU A 216 1.56 16.58 -5.98
C LEU A 216 3.08 16.51 -6.07
N ALA A 217 3.80 16.62 -4.95
CA ALA A 217 5.26 16.46 -4.95
C ALA A 217 5.67 15.08 -5.51
N LYS A 218 4.97 14.01 -5.11
CA LYS A 218 5.19 12.65 -5.62
C LYS A 218 4.85 12.52 -7.11
N LEU A 219 3.77 13.11 -7.56
CA LEU A 219 3.39 13.16 -8.98
C LEU A 219 4.44 13.88 -9.81
N TYR A 220 4.91 15.03 -9.33
CA TYR A 220 5.83 15.89 -10.05
C TYR A 220 7.26 15.37 -10.07
N ILE A 221 7.75 14.72 -9.01
CA ILE A 221 9.07 14.09 -9.08
C ILE A 221 9.10 12.96 -10.12
N ASN A 222 7.96 12.31 -10.36
CA ASN A 222 7.78 11.26 -11.36
C ASN A 222 7.24 11.78 -12.71
N TRP A 223 7.11 13.08 -12.92
CA TRP A 223 6.43 13.65 -14.09
C TRP A 223 6.95 13.12 -15.41
N ALA A 224 8.27 13.07 -15.59
CA ALA A 224 8.88 12.54 -16.81
C ALA A 224 8.57 11.05 -17.04
N VAL A 225 8.47 10.26 -15.97
CA VAL A 225 8.06 8.84 -16.03
C VAL A 225 6.62 8.71 -16.52
N TYR A 226 5.72 9.58 -16.05
CA TYR A 226 4.29 9.46 -16.33
C TYR A 226 3.87 10.09 -17.65
N THR A 227 4.61 11.09 -18.12
CA THR A 227 4.28 11.82 -19.35
C THR A 227 5.06 11.38 -20.58
N CYS A 228 6.01 10.43 -20.45
CA CYS A 228 6.63 9.81 -21.61
C CYS A 228 5.57 8.99 -22.41
N ASN A 229 5.78 8.87 -23.71
CA ASN A 229 4.82 8.20 -24.60
C ASN A 229 4.60 6.71 -24.24
N ASP A 230 5.66 6.04 -23.79
CA ASP A 230 5.66 4.64 -23.40
C ASP A 230 6.60 4.47 -22.22
N VAL A 231 6.18 3.75 -21.18
CA VAL A 231 6.98 3.47 -19.99
C VAL A 231 8.30 2.77 -20.32
N ALA A 232 8.32 1.95 -21.36
CA ALA A 232 9.52 1.26 -21.84
C ALA A 232 10.56 2.22 -22.44
N THR A 233 10.13 3.40 -22.90
CA THR A 233 11.02 4.42 -23.49
C THR A 233 11.55 5.41 -22.46
N TYR A 234 11.03 5.39 -21.25
CA TYR A 234 11.51 6.29 -20.19
C TYR A 234 13.01 6.06 -19.91
N ASP A 235 13.74 7.16 -19.82
CA ASP A 235 15.15 7.22 -19.40
C ASP A 235 15.34 8.29 -18.32
N PRO A 236 16.11 8.02 -17.24
CA PRO A 236 16.32 8.96 -16.14
C PRO A 236 16.93 10.30 -16.53
N SER A 237 17.55 10.39 -17.71
CA SER A 237 18.10 11.64 -18.27
C SER A 237 17.05 12.53 -18.93
N MET A 238 15.81 12.05 -19.09
CA MET A 238 14.71 12.86 -19.64
C MET A 238 14.42 14.06 -18.75
N THR A 239 14.22 15.21 -19.38
CA THR A 239 13.90 16.45 -18.67
C THR A 239 12.57 16.33 -17.92
N ASN A 240 12.60 16.63 -16.64
CA ASN A 240 11.41 16.80 -15.84
C ASN A 240 11.13 18.30 -15.67
N SER A 241 10.05 18.78 -16.27
CA SER A 241 9.65 20.20 -16.25
C SER A 241 9.02 20.65 -14.92
N LYS A 242 8.76 19.73 -13.98
CA LYS A 242 8.04 19.99 -12.73
C LYS A 242 8.93 19.99 -11.48
N LEU A 243 10.25 19.96 -11.63
CA LEU A 243 11.16 19.87 -10.47
C LEU A 243 11.04 21.07 -9.51
N ASN A 244 10.81 22.28 -10.02
CA ASN A 244 10.59 23.44 -9.16
C ASN A 244 9.21 23.41 -8.46
N ASP A 245 8.21 22.76 -9.07
CA ASP A 245 6.93 22.51 -8.41
C ASP A 245 7.08 21.50 -7.27
N VAL A 246 7.97 20.50 -7.39
CA VAL A 246 8.35 19.61 -6.26
C VAL A 246 8.89 20.44 -5.11
N ILE A 247 9.85 21.37 -5.40
CA ILE A 247 10.42 22.25 -4.36
C ILE A 247 9.32 23.03 -3.65
N LYS A 248 8.40 23.65 -4.42
CA LYS A 248 7.31 24.46 -3.89
C LYS A 248 6.48 23.67 -2.85
N TYR A 249 5.97 22.49 -3.21
CA TYR A 249 5.12 21.73 -2.29
C TYR A 249 5.88 21.09 -1.13
N CYS A 250 7.14 20.73 -1.33
CA CYS A 250 8.01 20.33 -0.21
C CYS A 250 8.22 21.50 0.76
N ASP A 251 8.44 22.71 0.26
CA ASP A 251 8.61 23.91 1.08
C ASP A 251 7.35 24.27 1.87
N ASP A 252 6.18 24.19 1.23
CA ASP A 252 4.90 24.46 1.89
C ASP A 252 4.68 23.51 3.08
N ILE A 253 4.96 22.21 2.90
CA ILE A 253 4.88 21.19 3.97
C ILE A 253 5.92 21.45 5.06
N ILE A 254 7.17 21.71 4.71
CA ILE A 254 8.25 21.98 5.67
C ILE A 254 7.94 23.25 6.48
N ALA A 255 7.51 24.33 5.82
CA ALA A 255 7.19 25.60 6.44
C ALA A 255 5.96 25.54 7.35
N SER A 256 5.07 24.56 7.17
CA SER A 256 3.90 24.37 8.04
C SER A 256 4.26 24.12 9.50
N GLY A 257 5.42 23.50 9.75
CA GLY A 257 5.88 23.15 11.10
C GLY A 257 5.11 22.02 11.77
N HIS A 258 4.13 21.40 11.08
CA HIS A 258 3.33 20.30 11.63
C HIS A 258 4.10 18.99 11.73
N PHE A 259 5.10 18.79 10.87
CA PHE A 259 5.79 17.52 10.68
C PHE A 259 7.26 17.62 11.05
N ASN A 260 7.83 16.54 11.60
CA ASN A 260 9.24 16.44 11.90
C ASN A 260 9.66 14.97 12.14
N LEU A 261 10.95 14.73 12.42
CA LEU A 261 11.54 13.41 12.63
C LEU A 261 11.77 13.06 14.12
N SER A 262 11.17 13.78 15.06
CA SER A 262 11.48 13.65 16.49
C SER A 262 11.07 12.33 17.14
N ASP A 263 10.21 11.53 16.48
CA ASP A 263 9.72 10.26 17.05
C ASP A 263 10.73 9.11 16.98
N GLY A 264 11.86 9.29 16.28
CA GLY A 264 12.79 8.21 15.99
C GLY A 264 12.25 7.23 14.95
N TYR A 265 13.06 6.23 14.54
CA TYR A 265 12.68 5.37 13.41
C TYR A 265 11.68 4.28 13.81
N ARG A 266 11.97 3.50 14.88
CA ARG A 266 11.18 2.31 15.23
C ARG A 266 9.74 2.59 15.66
N LYS A 267 9.51 3.69 16.38
CA LYS A 267 8.19 4.02 16.94
C LYS A 267 7.10 4.13 15.87
N LYS A 268 7.47 4.52 14.65
CA LYS A 268 6.54 4.66 13.51
C LYS A 268 5.89 3.35 13.07
N PHE A 269 6.48 2.20 13.42
CA PHE A 269 6.06 0.88 12.98
C PHE A 269 5.61 -0.02 14.13
N MET A 270 5.36 0.56 15.31
CA MET A 270 4.83 -0.12 16.48
C MET A 270 3.30 -0.28 16.36
N PRO A 271 2.70 -1.22 17.11
CA PRO A 271 1.25 -1.46 17.06
C PRO A 271 0.40 -0.28 17.58
N ASP A 272 0.99 0.61 18.35
CA ASP A 272 0.37 1.80 18.92
C ASP A 272 0.73 3.10 18.17
N ASN A 273 1.28 2.98 16.96
CA ASN A 273 1.49 4.14 16.09
C ASN A 273 0.13 4.78 15.72
N GLY A 274 0.16 6.06 15.32
CA GLY A 274 -1.08 6.76 15.00
C GLY A 274 -0.83 8.26 14.78
N TYR A 275 -1.88 9.06 14.97
CA TYR A 275 -1.87 10.51 14.73
C TYR A 275 -0.79 11.29 15.52
N GLN A 276 -0.28 10.73 16.60
CA GLN A 276 0.79 11.34 17.40
C GLN A 276 2.16 11.28 16.72
N ILE A 277 2.34 10.45 15.69
CA ILE A 277 3.60 10.33 14.95
C ILE A 277 3.80 11.55 14.05
N LYS A 278 4.80 12.35 14.34
CA LYS A 278 5.06 13.62 13.65
C LYS A 278 5.64 13.48 12.24
N ASP A 279 6.12 12.30 11.87
CA ASP A 279 6.56 12.00 10.51
C ASP A 279 5.39 11.67 9.55
N PHE A 280 4.20 11.34 10.07
CA PHE A 280 3.06 10.93 9.25
C PHE A 280 2.31 12.13 8.68
N ILE A 281 2.42 12.32 7.36
CA ILE A 281 1.61 13.30 6.60
C ILE A 281 0.27 12.69 6.25
N TYR A 282 0.30 11.44 5.79
CA TYR A 282 -0.90 10.68 5.50
C TYR A 282 -0.65 9.20 5.77
N ALA A 283 -1.51 8.59 6.54
CA ALA A 283 -1.43 7.18 6.90
C ALA A 283 -2.78 6.50 6.79
N MET A 284 -2.77 5.19 6.52
CA MET A 284 -3.95 4.34 6.63
C MET A 284 -4.12 3.92 8.09
N PRO A 285 -5.19 4.35 8.77
CA PRO A 285 -5.47 3.88 10.11
C PRO A 285 -6.01 2.46 10.09
N TYR A 286 -5.43 1.59 10.88
CA TYR A 286 -5.87 0.23 11.09
C TYR A 286 -6.22 0.00 12.55
N GLN A 287 -7.29 -0.74 12.78
CA GLN A 287 -7.69 -1.15 14.12
C GLN A 287 -8.25 -2.55 14.05
N ASN A 288 -7.57 -3.48 14.69
CA ASN A 288 -7.88 -4.89 14.55
C ASN A 288 -8.89 -5.42 15.57
N ASN A 289 -9.36 -4.59 16.51
CA ASN A 289 -10.36 -4.95 17.51
C ASN A 289 -11.79 -4.88 17.01
N GLU A 290 -12.02 -4.41 15.80
CA GLU A 290 -13.34 -4.35 15.21
C GLU A 290 -13.49 -5.43 14.12
N THR A 291 -14.71 -5.87 13.88
CA THR A 291 -15.08 -6.89 12.90
C THR A 291 -14.75 -6.49 11.45
N SER A 292 -14.02 -5.42 11.26
CA SER A 292 -13.75 -4.85 9.98
C SER A 292 -12.54 -5.49 9.29
N THR A 293 -12.58 -5.47 7.99
CA THR A 293 -11.55 -5.86 7.04
C THR A 293 -10.29 -5.00 7.08
N ARG A 294 -10.12 -4.15 8.10
CA ARG A 294 -9.07 -3.14 8.19
C ARG A 294 -7.98 -3.55 9.15
N ALA A 295 -7.16 -4.42 8.67
CA ALA A 295 -6.03 -4.82 9.46
C ALA A 295 -4.78 -4.85 8.59
N ASN A 296 -3.70 -4.36 9.16
CA ASN A 296 -2.42 -4.36 8.52
C ASN A 296 -1.93 -5.79 8.31
N THR A 297 -1.62 -6.13 7.08
CA THR A 297 -1.03 -7.42 6.71
C THR A 297 0.46 -7.34 6.44
N TYR A 298 1.08 -6.17 6.54
CA TYR A 298 2.50 -5.95 6.26
C TYR A 298 3.41 -6.76 7.19
N ALA A 299 3.06 -6.89 8.46
CA ALA A 299 3.79 -7.73 9.41
C ALA A 299 3.67 -9.24 9.13
N ARG A 300 2.67 -9.67 8.36
CA ARG A 300 2.35 -11.09 8.15
C ARG A 300 3.48 -11.89 7.50
N PHE A 301 4.25 -11.26 6.61
CA PHE A 301 5.23 -11.94 5.77
C PHE A 301 6.67 -11.82 6.26
N GLN A 302 6.88 -11.33 7.47
CA GLN A 302 8.23 -11.04 8.00
C GLN A 302 9.03 -12.30 8.35
N PHE A 303 8.38 -13.43 8.70
CA PHE A 303 9.09 -14.65 9.11
C PHE A 303 8.42 -15.91 8.60
N TRP A 304 9.21 -16.97 8.61
CA TRP A 304 8.74 -18.30 8.26
C TRP A 304 7.84 -18.89 9.36
N PRO A 305 6.71 -19.53 9.01
CA PRO A 305 5.74 -20.04 9.99
C PRO A 305 6.31 -21.04 11.01
N LYS A 306 7.33 -21.80 10.64
CA LYS A 306 7.94 -22.80 11.52
C LYS A 306 8.57 -22.20 12.78
N PHE A 307 8.97 -20.95 12.75
CA PHE A 307 9.56 -20.28 13.90
C PHE A 307 8.53 -19.65 14.86
N ASN A 308 7.25 -19.89 14.64
CA ASN A 308 6.21 -19.25 15.45
C ASN A 308 5.87 -20.01 16.73
N ASN A 309 5.83 -21.36 16.69
CA ASN A 309 5.35 -22.18 17.80
C ASN A 309 6.23 -23.40 18.12
N ASP A 310 7.29 -23.62 17.38
CA ASP A 310 8.03 -24.88 17.38
C ASP A 310 9.40 -24.77 18.10
N GLY A 311 9.57 -23.83 19.04
CA GLY A 311 10.78 -23.72 19.88
C GLY A 311 10.89 -24.88 20.89
N ALA A 312 12.04 -24.95 21.58
CA ALA A 312 12.35 -26.03 22.53
C ALA A 312 11.35 -26.16 23.70
N ASP A 313 10.69 -25.08 24.05
CA ASP A 313 9.69 -24.97 25.14
C ASP A 313 8.25 -24.91 24.59
N GLY A 314 8.03 -25.16 23.32
CA GLY A 314 6.73 -25.03 22.63
C GLY A 314 6.35 -23.58 22.30
N LYS A 315 7.25 -22.63 22.58
CA LYS A 315 7.05 -21.23 22.19
C LYS A 315 7.76 -20.96 20.86
N GLY A 316 7.21 -20.01 20.12
CA GLY A 316 7.85 -19.52 18.90
C GLY A 316 8.93 -18.49 19.14
N LEU A 317 9.49 -17.98 18.05
CA LEU A 317 10.51 -16.94 18.04
C LEU A 317 10.17 -15.73 18.95
N PHE A 318 8.91 -15.40 19.10
CA PHE A 318 8.43 -14.28 19.90
C PHE A 318 8.27 -14.58 21.41
N GLY A 319 8.79 -15.70 21.89
CA GLY A 319 8.66 -16.11 23.28
C GLY A 319 7.24 -16.48 23.71
N ILE A 320 6.30 -16.51 22.79
CA ILE A 320 4.88 -16.84 23.01
C ILE A 320 4.40 -17.85 21.96
N THR A 321 3.29 -18.50 22.26
CA THR A 321 2.59 -19.35 21.29
C THR A 321 1.59 -18.51 20.51
N LEU A 322 1.74 -18.41 19.20
CA LEU A 322 0.77 -17.78 18.31
C LEU A 322 -0.24 -18.81 17.82
N SER A 323 -1.54 -18.51 17.94
CA SER A 323 -2.63 -19.41 17.52
C SER A 323 -2.68 -19.61 15.99
N LYS A 324 -2.10 -18.69 15.25
CA LYS A 324 -2.01 -18.71 13.79
C LYS A 324 -0.55 -18.56 13.35
N ASN A 325 -0.15 -19.30 12.34
CA ASN A 325 1.17 -19.14 11.76
C ASN A 325 1.28 -17.76 11.07
N ALA A 326 2.31 -16.99 11.38
CA ALA A 326 2.71 -15.88 10.52
C ALA A 326 3.10 -16.50 9.16
N GLY A 327 2.40 -16.15 8.11
CA GLY A 327 2.72 -16.66 6.78
C GLY A 327 3.83 -15.83 6.16
N GLY A 328 4.93 -16.42 5.71
CA GLY A 328 5.97 -15.63 5.09
C GLY A 328 6.82 -16.42 4.12
N VAL A 329 6.77 -15.99 2.87
CA VAL A 329 7.71 -16.45 1.84
C VAL A 329 8.67 -15.33 1.43
N PHE A 330 8.54 -14.15 2.05
CA PHE A 330 9.38 -13.01 1.73
C PHE A 330 10.67 -13.11 2.52
N ILE A 331 11.76 -13.22 1.81
CA ILE A 331 13.08 -13.09 2.39
C ILE A 331 13.75 -11.85 1.81
N VAL A 332 14.57 -11.22 2.63
CA VAL A 332 15.37 -10.06 2.23
C VAL A 332 16.30 -10.48 1.09
N THR A 333 16.34 -9.74 -0.01
CA THR A 333 17.30 -10.03 -1.07
C THR A 333 18.74 -9.87 -0.55
N PRO A 334 19.72 -10.62 -1.05
CA PRO A 334 21.12 -10.43 -0.65
C PRO A 334 21.60 -8.99 -0.85
N GLU A 335 21.13 -8.32 -1.91
CA GLU A 335 21.46 -6.94 -2.26
C GLU A 335 20.86 -5.93 -1.26
N ALA A 336 19.61 -6.16 -0.85
CA ALA A 336 18.99 -5.33 0.19
C ALA A 336 19.66 -5.49 1.55
N ALA A 337 20.07 -6.72 1.88
CA ALA A 337 20.75 -7.01 3.15
C ALA A 337 22.04 -6.19 3.33
N ASP A 338 22.75 -5.90 2.25
CA ASP A 338 24.00 -5.13 2.29
C ASP A 338 23.80 -3.66 2.65
N ARG A 339 22.60 -3.13 2.50
CA ARG A 339 22.26 -1.75 2.85
C ARG A 339 22.22 -1.49 4.36
N PHE A 340 21.96 -2.53 5.15
CA PHE A 340 21.74 -2.44 6.59
C PHE A 340 22.99 -2.80 7.38
N CYS A 341 24.05 -1.99 7.19
CA CYS A 341 25.37 -2.20 7.81
C CYS A 341 26.05 -0.89 8.23
N LEU A 342 25.37 0.24 8.18
CA LEU A 342 25.94 1.52 8.60
C LEU A 342 26.13 1.54 10.12
N GLU A 343 27.29 1.98 10.58
CA GLU A 343 27.61 2.05 12.01
C GLU A 343 26.63 2.97 12.74
N GLY A 344 26.02 2.48 13.83
CA GLY A 344 25.09 3.23 14.66
C GLY A 344 23.69 3.42 14.08
N ASP A 345 23.45 3.08 12.82
CA ASP A 345 22.14 3.28 12.16
C ASP A 345 21.07 2.36 12.78
N GLU A 346 20.09 2.95 13.43
CA GLU A 346 18.94 2.24 14.06
C GLU A 346 18.14 1.40 13.05
N ARG A 347 18.20 1.74 11.76
CA ARG A 347 17.50 0.98 10.71
C ARG A 347 18.10 -0.40 10.48
N ASN A 348 19.35 -0.66 10.92
CA ASN A 348 19.93 -1.98 10.86
C ASN A 348 19.12 -3.02 11.66
N ASP A 349 18.44 -2.59 12.71
CA ASP A 349 17.70 -3.45 13.63
C ASP A 349 16.40 -4.01 13.05
N ILE A 350 15.96 -3.51 11.89
CA ILE A 350 14.80 -4.09 11.19
C ILE A 350 15.15 -5.37 10.41
N ILE A 351 16.42 -5.68 10.27
CA ILE A 351 16.88 -6.88 9.57
C ILE A 351 17.36 -7.93 10.59
N MET A 352 16.58 -8.97 10.74
CA MET A 352 16.93 -10.13 11.54
C MET A 352 17.95 -10.99 10.77
N LYS A 353 19.15 -11.19 11.34
CA LYS A 353 20.30 -11.86 10.69
C LYS A 353 21.20 -12.57 11.69
N GLY A 354 21.94 -13.58 11.21
CA GLY A 354 22.90 -14.32 12.03
C GLY A 354 22.22 -15.20 13.08
N ALA A 355 22.88 -15.42 14.22
CA ALA A 355 22.36 -16.18 15.34
C ALA A 355 21.16 -15.47 15.97
N ILE A 356 20.02 -16.16 16.01
CA ILE A 356 18.75 -15.58 16.44
C ILE A 356 18.49 -15.91 17.90
N ASN A 357 18.12 -14.88 18.65
CA ASN A 357 17.60 -14.99 20.00
C ASN A 357 16.07 -14.89 19.98
N TYR A 358 15.41 -15.26 21.09
CA TYR A 358 14.00 -14.94 21.25
C TYR A 358 13.76 -13.44 21.09
N TYR A 359 12.71 -13.10 20.38
CA TYR A 359 12.28 -11.72 20.21
C TYR A 359 11.30 -11.36 21.32
N ASP A 360 11.62 -10.34 22.06
CA ASP A 360 10.72 -9.82 23.11
C ASP A 360 9.62 -8.96 22.46
N ILE A 361 8.41 -9.51 22.42
CA ILE A 361 7.25 -8.83 21.85
C ILE A 361 6.78 -7.63 22.67
N SER A 362 7.16 -7.53 23.94
CA SER A 362 6.77 -6.41 24.79
C SER A 362 7.65 -5.17 24.58
N THR A 363 8.91 -5.39 24.28
CA THR A 363 9.88 -4.33 23.99
C THR A 363 10.16 -4.16 22.50
N HIS A 364 9.69 -5.09 21.69
CA HIS A 364 9.95 -5.17 20.25
C HIS A 364 11.44 -5.19 19.90
N THR A 365 12.25 -5.88 20.70
CA THR A 365 13.68 -6.03 20.51
C THR A 365 14.11 -7.49 20.54
N MET A 366 15.29 -7.78 19.98
CA MET A 366 15.92 -9.09 20.16
C MET A 366 16.41 -9.22 21.60
N GLY A 367 16.01 -10.32 22.25
CA GLY A 367 16.48 -10.69 23.58
C GLY A 367 17.92 -11.25 23.57
N THR A 368 18.36 -11.73 24.72
CA THR A 368 19.68 -12.35 24.90
C THR A 368 19.64 -13.88 24.93
N GLU A 369 18.46 -14.48 25.08
CA GLU A 369 18.28 -15.92 25.12
C GLU A 369 18.28 -16.52 23.70
N PRO A 370 19.16 -17.49 23.39
CA PRO A 370 19.19 -18.13 22.07
C PRO A 370 17.87 -18.80 21.70
N TYR A 371 17.36 -18.54 20.51
CA TYR A 371 16.20 -19.25 19.98
C TYR A 371 16.64 -20.64 19.46
N ILE A 372 16.19 -21.68 20.14
CA ILE A 372 16.53 -23.07 19.84
C ILE A 372 15.36 -23.75 19.11
N TYR A 373 15.62 -24.30 17.94
CA TYR A 373 14.71 -25.12 17.18
C TYR A 373 15.31 -26.51 16.96
N ASN A 374 14.61 -27.58 17.35
CA ASN A 374 15.10 -28.96 17.27
C ASN A 374 16.52 -29.16 17.85
N GLY A 375 16.82 -28.53 18.99
CA GLY A 375 18.09 -28.66 19.69
C GLY A 375 19.25 -27.85 19.10
N GLN A 376 19.00 -27.00 18.12
CA GLN A 376 20.00 -26.14 17.48
C GLN A 376 19.56 -24.67 17.52
N GLN A 377 20.51 -23.77 17.71
CA GLN A 377 20.22 -22.34 17.57
C GLN A 377 19.93 -22.03 16.10
N VAL A 378 18.85 -21.29 15.85
CA VAL A 378 18.54 -20.77 14.53
C VAL A 378 19.58 -19.72 14.13
N VAL A 379 20.19 -19.91 12.97
CA VAL A 379 21.19 -18.98 12.42
C VAL A 379 20.78 -18.63 11.00
N LEU A 380 20.24 -17.43 10.80
CA LEU A 380 19.87 -16.94 9.47
C LEU A 380 21.13 -16.59 8.67
N THR A 381 21.15 -17.01 7.40
CA THR A 381 22.27 -16.78 6.50
C THR A 381 21.86 -15.86 5.36
N LYS A 382 22.79 -15.02 4.89
CA LYS A 382 22.56 -14.20 3.70
C LYS A 382 22.52 -15.05 2.42
N ASN A 383 23.31 -16.12 2.39
CA ASN A 383 23.42 -17.00 1.23
C ASN A 383 22.14 -17.81 1.04
N ILE A 384 21.67 -17.88 -0.19
CA ILE A 384 20.47 -18.57 -0.61
C ILE A 384 20.86 -19.55 -1.71
N THR A 385 20.46 -20.81 -1.55
CA THR A 385 20.67 -21.88 -2.54
C THR A 385 19.34 -22.32 -3.09
N ILE A 386 19.05 -21.96 -4.32
CA ILE A 386 17.80 -22.29 -5.01
C ILE A 386 17.97 -23.64 -5.70
N LEU A 387 17.02 -24.54 -5.47
CA LEU A 387 17.07 -25.93 -5.95
C LEU A 387 16.44 -26.12 -7.33
N ASN A 388 15.46 -25.28 -7.70
CA ASN A 388 14.70 -25.40 -8.94
C ASN A 388 14.06 -24.06 -9.36
N ASP A 389 13.34 -24.06 -10.48
CA ASP A 389 12.65 -22.91 -11.08
C ASP A 389 11.44 -22.39 -10.27
N GLN A 390 11.00 -23.14 -9.26
CA GLN A 390 9.99 -22.70 -8.29
C GLN A 390 10.60 -21.93 -7.12
N MET A 391 11.85 -21.50 -7.25
CA MET A 391 12.60 -20.80 -6.19
C MET A 391 12.62 -21.59 -4.87
N ASP A 392 12.66 -22.93 -4.97
CA ASP A 392 12.57 -23.82 -3.81
C ASP A 392 13.92 -23.91 -3.09
N LEU A 393 13.89 -23.78 -1.76
CA LEU A 393 15.06 -23.89 -0.89
C LEU A 393 15.15 -25.27 -0.20
N GLY A 394 14.15 -26.13 -0.37
CA GLY A 394 14.00 -27.37 0.38
C GLY A 394 13.07 -27.23 1.59
N ASN A 395 13.01 -28.26 2.44
CA ASN A 395 12.05 -28.29 3.56
C ASN A 395 12.69 -28.85 4.85
N ASP A 396 13.81 -28.31 5.22
CA ASP A 396 14.50 -28.61 6.46
C ASP A 396 14.99 -27.33 7.16
N LEU A 397 15.60 -27.46 8.33
CA LEU A 397 16.08 -26.31 9.09
C LEU A 397 17.09 -25.46 8.31
N ASN A 398 17.97 -26.09 7.52
CA ASN A 398 18.95 -25.35 6.72
C ASN A 398 18.26 -24.50 5.65
N ALA A 399 17.22 -25.06 4.98
CA ALA A 399 16.41 -24.33 4.02
C ALA A 399 15.71 -23.15 4.69
N TRP A 400 15.09 -23.36 5.86
CA TRP A 400 14.33 -22.30 6.56
C TRP A 400 15.21 -21.19 7.13
N CYS A 401 16.48 -21.45 7.34
CA CYS A 401 17.47 -20.47 7.80
C CYS A 401 18.09 -19.63 6.67
N GLN A 402 17.82 -19.95 5.41
CA GLN A 402 18.34 -19.17 4.29
C GLN A 402 17.56 -17.87 4.09
N GLY A 403 18.27 -16.81 3.76
CA GLY A 403 17.76 -15.44 3.64
C GLY A 403 17.52 -14.78 5.01
N TYR A 404 17.79 -13.48 5.10
CA TYR A 404 17.44 -12.67 6.26
C TYR A 404 15.96 -12.37 6.29
N ARG A 405 15.45 -11.89 7.43
CA ARG A 405 14.03 -11.53 7.62
C ARG A 405 13.89 -10.07 8.03
N CYS A 406 12.81 -9.45 7.61
CA CYS A 406 12.47 -8.10 8.01
C CYS A 406 11.55 -8.14 9.22
N ILE A 407 11.84 -7.34 10.25
CA ILE A 407 11.03 -7.17 11.46
C ILE A 407 10.66 -5.69 11.68
N LYS A 408 10.58 -4.92 10.61
CA LYS A 408 10.24 -3.50 10.68
C LYS A 408 8.88 -3.27 11.34
N TRP A 409 7.87 -4.00 10.90
CA TRP A 409 6.51 -3.92 11.44
C TRP A 409 6.43 -4.77 12.70
N ALA A 410 6.36 -4.13 13.85
CA ALA A 410 6.24 -4.83 15.12
C ALA A 410 4.87 -5.50 15.26
N ILE A 411 4.84 -6.73 15.77
CA ILE A 411 3.61 -7.47 15.97
C ILE A 411 3.08 -7.35 17.38
N GLN A 412 1.77 -7.43 17.53
CA GLN A 412 1.07 -7.56 18.79
C GLN A 412 0.43 -8.95 18.89
N ALA A 413 0.68 -9.66 20.02
CA ALA A 413 0.23 -11.03 20.18
C ALA A 413 -1.29 -11.20 20.11
N ASP A 414 -2.02 -10.30 20.74
CA ASP A 414 -3.47 -10.35 20.78
C ASP A 414 -4.08 -10.20 19.39
N ASP A 415 -3.53 -9.29 18.60
CA ASP A 415 -3.95 -9.10 17.20
C ASP A 415 -3.78 -10.39 16.39
N TYR A 416 -2.63 -11.04 16.51
CA TYR A 416 -2.35 -12.29 15.82
C TYR A 416 -3.28 -13.43 16.25
N ASN A 417 -3.50 -13.55 17.55
CA ASN A 417 -4.28 -14.65 18.11
C ASN A 417 -5.78 -14.49 17.87
N LEU A 418 -6.31 -13.29 18.01
CA LEU A 418 -7.74 -13.01 17.92
C LEU A 418 -8.20 -12.74 16.49
N TYR A 419 -7.37 -12.11 15.66
CA TYR A 419 -7.79 -11.50 14.40
C TYR A 419 -7.08 -12.06 13.16
N ASN A 420 -6.70 -13.31 13.18
CA ASN A 420 -6.20 -14.06 12.02
C ASN A 420 -4.93 -13.48 11.39
N ARG A 421 -3.94 -13.11 12.21
CA ARG A 421 -2.63 -12.59 11.78
C ARG A 421 -2.64 -11.15 11.26
N ASN A 422 -3.69 -10.46 11.42
CA ASN A 422 -3.79 -9.05 11.09
C ASN A 422 -3.26 -8.20 12.25
N GLN A 423 -2.80 -7.00 11.97
CA GLN A 423 -2.16 -6.13 12.94
C GLN A 423 -2.83 -4.75 12.96
N SER A 424 -2.71 -4.06 14.07
CA SER A 424 -3.25 -2.70 14.27
C SER A 424 -2.31 -1.58 13.86
N ASN A 425 -1.07 -1.87 13.45
CA ASN A 425 -0.15 -0.82 13.03
C ASN A 425 -0.73 -0.04 11.86
N ASP A 426 -0.76 1.27 11.98
CA ASP A 426 -1.12 2.16 10.87
C ASP A 426 -0.01 2.17 9.81
N VAL A 427 -0.39 2.25 8.55
CA VAL A 427 0.53 2.22 7.42
C VAL A 427 0.72 3.63 6.85
N PRO A 428 1.89 4.25 7.04
CA PRO A 428 2.16 5.54 6.42
C PRO A 428 2.23 5.44 4.90
N ILE A 429 1.56 6.37 4.23
CA ILE A 429 1.61 6.53 2.77
C ILE A 429 2.56 7.67 2.41
N PHE A 430 2.43 8.82 3.05
CA PHE A 430 3.35 9.94 2.90
C PHE A 430 3.96 10.30 4.25
N ARG A 431 5.28 10.41 4.28
CA ARG A 431 6.05 10.77 5.47
C ARG A 431 6.89 12.01 5.23
N TYR A 432 7.16 12.76 6.28
CA TYR A 432 8.02 13.93 6.22
C TYR A 432 9.44 13.61 5.72
N ALA A 433 9.95 12.43 6.07
CA ALA A 433 11.21 11.92 5.53
C ALA A 433 11.21 11.88 3.99
N ASP A 434 10.08 11.51 3.35
CA ASP A 434 9.96 11.49 1.89
C ASP A 434 9.97 12.90 1.29
N ILE A 435 9.36 13.87 1.97
CA ILE A 435 9.39 15.27 1.55
C ILE A 435 10.83 15.80 1.51
N LEU A 436 11.62 15.53 2.56
CA LEU A 436 13.03 15.94 2.61
C LEU A 436 13.85 15.29 1.49
N LEU A 437 13.68 13.99 1.27
CA LEU A 437 14.43 13.27 0.23
C LEU A 437 13.94 13.60 -1.20
N MET A 438 12.65 13.89 -1.42
CA MET A 438 12.14 14.38 -2.70
C MET A 438 12.69 15.78 -3.02
N LYS A 439 12.76 16.67 -2.02
CA LYS A 439 13.39 17.99 -2.20
C LYS A 439 14.86 17.86 -2.57
N ALA A 440 15.61 17.00 -1.85
CA ALA A 440 17.00 16.72 -2.16
C ALA A 440 17.18 16.19 -3.59
N GLU A 441 16.33 15.24 -4.01
CA GLU A 441 16.33 14.69 -5.37
C GLU A 441 16.05 15.75 -6.42
N ALA A 442 15.04 16.61 -6.20
CA ALA A 442 14.69 17.67 -7.14
C ALA A 442 15.86 18.63 -7.35
N ILE A 443 16.57 19.02 -6.28
CA ILE A 443 17.76 19.87 -6.37
C ILE A 443 18.88 19.15 -7.14
N LEU A 444 19.16 17.88 -6.84
CA LEU A 444 20.17 17.09 -7.55
C LEU A 444 19.85 16.93 -9.05
N ARG A 445 18.56 16.93 -9.42
CA ARG A 445 18.11 16.88 -10.82
C ARG A 445 18.02 18.26 -11.48
N GLY A 446 18.40 19.35 -10.79
CA GLY A 446 18.54 20.69 -11.36
C GLY A 446 17.45 21.69 -10.97
N ALA A 447 16.60 21.37 -9.99
CA ALA A 447 15.70 22.38 -9.42
C ALA A 447 16.47 23.46 -8.66
N THR A 448 15.89 24.64 -8.56
CA THR A 448 16.45 25.74 -7.77
C THR A 448 16.28 25.45 -6.27
N ALA A 449 17.38 25.42 -5.55
CA ALA A 449 17.37 25.27 -4.10
C ALA A 449 16.75 26.50 -3.43
N THR A 450 16.00 26.28 -2.35
CA THR A 450 15.30 27.31 -1.57
C THR A 450 15.69 27.21 -0.10
N ASN A 451 15.40 28.24 0.68
CA ASN A 451 15.56 28.27 2.14
C ASN A 451 16.96 27.94 2.66
N GLY A 452 18.00 28.02 1.81
CA GLY A 452 19.37 27.63 2.16
C GLY A 452 19.60 26.12 2.22
N ASP A 453 18.61 25.30 1.84
CA ASP A 453 18.73 23.85 1.80
C ASP A 453 19.69 23.39 0.71
N THR A 454 20.43 22.36 1.02
CA THR A 454 21.27 21.62 0.06
C THR A 454 20.89 20.15 0.07
N PRO A 455 21.18 19.40 -1.00
CA PRO A 455 20.96 17.95 -0.98
C PRO A 455 21.62 17.27 0.21
N GLN A 456 22.83 17.71 0.60
CA GLN A 456 23.56 17.20 1.74
C GLN A 456 22.85 17.52 3.07
N SER A 457 22.37 18.74 3.27
CA SER A 457 21.69 19.13 4.51
C SER A 457 20.39 18.34 4.72
N LEU A 458 19.59 18.17 3.66
CA LEU A 458 18.35 17.40 3.69
C LEU A 458 18.61 15.89 3.91
N PHE A 459 19.59 15.32 3.22
CA PHE A 459 20.01 13.95 3.40
C PHE A 459 20.51 13.69 4.83
N ASN A 460 21.32 14.58 5.38
CA ASN A 460 21.87 14.44 6.72
C ASN A 460 20.83 14.62 7.83
N GLN A 461 19.70 15.26 7.59
CA GLN A 461 18.58 15.22 8.53
C GLN A 461 18.09 13.77 8.72
N ILE A 462 17.97 13.00 7.64
CA ILE A 462 17.60 11.57 7.72
C ILE A 462 18.66 10.76 8.45
N ARG A 463 19.92 10.96 8.13
CA ARG A 463 21.03 10.27 8.81
C ARG A 463 21.09 10.58 10.29
N SER A 464 20.93 11.84 10.64
CA SER A 464 21.00 12.30 12.03
C SER A 464 19.92 11.69 12.91
N TYR A 465 18.67 11.64 12.47
CA TYR A 465 17.60 11.09 13.31
C TYR A 465 17.65 9.57 13.47
N CYS A 466 18.34 8.87 12.54
CA CYS A 466 18.56 7.43 12.61
C CYS A 466 19.91 7.05 13.24
N ASN A 467 20.67 8.01 13.78
CA ASN A 467 22.01 7.81 14.31
C ASN A 467 23.02 7.21 13.29
N ALA A 468 22.79 7.42 11.99
CA ALA A 468 23.67 6.98 10.93
C ALA A 468 24.80 7.97 10.66
N PRO A 469 25.97 7.53 10.17
CA PRO A 469 27.08 8.41 9.83
C PRO A 469 26.66 9.46 8.81
N LEU A 470 26.98 10.74 9.07
CA LEU A 470 26.66 11.86 8.18
C LEU A 470 27.55 11.82 6.93
N LEU A 471 27.02 12.30 5.81
CA LEU A 471 27.83 12.56 4.62
C LEU A 471 28.57 13.90 4.76
N GLU A 472 29.84 13.91 4.34
CA GLU A 472 30.67 15.12 4.29
C GLU A 472 30.66 15.80 2.91
N HIS A 473 29.91 15.24 1.96
CA HIS A 473 29.77 15.74 0.59
C HIS A 473 28.30 15.75 0.14
N SER A 474 28.01 16.43 -0.95
CA SER A 474 26.68 16.36 -1.57
C SER A 474 26.42 14.95 -2.10
N PRO A 475 25.29 14.30 -1.75
CA PRO A 475 25.02 12.96 -2.23
C PRO A 475 24.89 12.93 -3.77
N SER A 476 25.30 11.83 -4.36
CA SER A 476 24.92 11.47 -5.72
C SER A 476 23.46 10.97 -5.75
N LEU A 477 22.86 10.86 -6.94
CA LEU A 477 21.54 10.26 -7.09
C LEU A 477 21.53 8.77 -6.65
N ASP A 478 22.61 8.03 -6.88
CA ASP A 478 22.71 6.63 -6.42
C ASP A 478 22.76 6.54 -4.88
N GLU A 479 23.53 7.40 -4.21
CA GLU A 479 23.56 7.48 -2.74
C GLU A 479 22.20 7.87 -2.17
N LEU A 480 21.50 8.79 -2.83
CA LEU A 480 20.14 9.18 -2.45
C LEU A 480 19.15 8.01 -2.61
N LEU A 481 19.24 7.27 -3.70
CA LEU A 481 18.42 6.08 -3.94
C LEU A 481 18.64 4.99 -2.87
N GLU A 482 19.88 4.80 -2.43
CA GLU A 482 20.23 3.87 -1.37
C GLU A 482 19.76 4.35 0.02
N GLU A 483 19.76 5.66 0.27
CA GLU A 483 19.19 6.22 1.51
C GLU A 483 17.68 6.06 1.54
N ARG A 484 17.01 6.32 0.43
CA ARG A 484 15.58 6.06 0.28
C ARG A 484 15.24 4.58 0.50
N ALA A 485 16.10 3.67 0.01
CA ALA A 485 15.93 2.23 0.22
C ALA A 485 16.00 1.83 1.70
N ARG A 486 16.91 2.44 2.48
CA ARG A 486 16.98 2.20 3.94
C ARG A 486 15.78 2.79 4.66
N GLU A 487 15.41 4.02 4.33
CA GLU A 487 14.36 4.76 5.02
C GLU A 487 12.97 4.17 4.77
N PHE A 488 12.64 3.86 3.51
CA PHE A 488 11.32 3.40 3.11
C PHE A 488 11.24 1.88 2.88
N TYR A 489 12.21 1.11 3.39
CA TYR A 489 12.20 -0.35 3.28
C TYR A 489 10.85 -0.92 3.75
N ALA A 490 10.26 -1.79 2.95
CA ALA A 490 8.95 -2.40 3.22
C ALA A 490 7.76 -1.41 3.34
N GLU A 491 7.82 -0.26 2.63
CA GLU A 491 6.74 0.74 2.58
C GLU A 491 6.13 0.94 1.18
N THR A 492 6.38 0.03 0.23
CA THR A 492 5.80 -0.03 -1.12
C THR A 492 6.30 1.01 -2.15
N TRP A 493 7.12 1.98 -1.79
CA TRP A 493 7.61 3.02 -2.71
C TRP A 493 8.83 2.63 -3.53
N ARG A 494 9.56 1.57 -3.14
CA ARG A 494 10.84 1.20 -3.76
C ARG A 494 10.72 0.91 -5.26
N ARG A 495 9.66 0.22 -5.69
CA ARG A 495 9.41 -0.05 -7.11
C ARG A 495 9.32 1.25 -7.93
N ASN A 496 8.58 2.24 -7.45
CA ASN A 496 8.45 3.55 -8.06
C ASN A 496 9.82 4.27 -8.17
N ASP A 497 10.60 4.23 -7.08
CA ASP A 497 11.94 4.80 -7.06
C ASP A 497 12.86 4.11 -8.09
N LEU A 498 12.90 2.78 -8.14
CA LEU A 498 13.74 2.02 -9.08
C LEU A 498 13.43 2.38 -10.54
N ILE A 499 12.15 2.54 -10.90
CA ILE A 499 11.75 2.96 -12.24
C ILE A 499 12.26 4.38 -12.52
N ARG A 500 12.04 5.34 -11.61
CA ARG A 500 12.44 6.74 -11.78
C ARG A 500 13.96 6.92 -11.88
N PHE A 501 14.72 6.11 -11.15
CA PHE A 501 16.19 6.13 -11.18
C PHE A 501 16.78 5.23 -12.30
N GLY A 502 15.96 4.51 -13.06
CA GLY A 502 16.40 3.63 -14.15
C GLY A 502 17.14 2.39 -13.68
N LYS A 503 16.82 1.91 -12.49
CA LYS A 503 17.44 0.73 -11.85
C LYS A 503 16.48 -0.48 -11.80
N PHE A 504 15.28 -0.36 -12.36
CA PHE A 504 14.26 -1.42 -12.29
C PHE A 504 14.66 -2.70 -13.03
N GLU A 505 15.48 -2.59 -14.06
CA GLU A 505 15.99 -3.71 -14.85
C GLU A 505 17.27 -4.33 -14.26
N ASP A 506 17.91 -3.71 -13.25
CA ASP A 506 19.10 -4.23 -12.59
C ASP A 506 18.81 -5.60 -11.95
N ASP A 507 19.87 -6.39 -11.71
CA ASP A 507 19.74 -7.72 -11.13
C ASP A 507 19.66 -7.67 -9.60
N TRP A 508 18.75 -8.45 -9.06
CA TRP A 508 18.62 -8.75 -7.63
C TRP A 508 17.79 -10.01 -7.41
N GLY A 509 17.94 -10.65 -6.27
CA GLY A 509 17.11 -11.78 -5.86
C GLY A 509 17.09 -12.92 -6.88
N TYR A 510 18.17 -13.11 -7.61
CA TYR A 510 18.31 -14.11 -8.67
C TYR A 510 17.37 -13.91 -9.88
N LYS A 511 16.78 -12.73 -10.04
CA LYS A 511 15.83 -12.42 -11.11
C LYS A 511 16.38 -12.75 -12.50
N ASN A 512 17.59 -12.27 -12.83
CA ASN A 512 18.17 -12.49 -14.16
C ASN A 512 18.63 -13.94 -14.40
N GLN A 513 18.78 -14.75 -13.34
CA GLN A 513 19.09 -16.16 -13.48
C GLN A 513 17.85 -16.98 -13.89
N TYR A 514 16.69 -16.66 -13.32
CA TYR A 514 15.45 -17.40 -13.55
C TYR A 514 14.49 -16.74 -14.55
N HIS A 515 14.72 -15.48 -14.88
CA HIS A 515 14.01 -14.73 -15.91
C HIS A 515 14.95 -13.72 -16.58
N PRO A 516 15.90 -14.18 -17.40
CA PRO A 516 16.95 -13.34 -18.00
C PRO A 516 16.41 -12.22 -18.91
N GLU A 517 15.20 -12.38 -19.46
CA GLU A 517 14.51 -11.39 -20.28
C GLU A 517 14.15 -10.12 -19.49
N ALA A 518 13.94 -10.22 -18.16
CA ALA A 518 13.55 -9.10 -17.31
C ALA A 518 14.50 -7.89 -17.41
N LYS A 519 15.78 -8.13 -17.70
CA LYS A 519 16.78 -7.05 -17.86
C LYS A 519 16.58 -6.19 -19.12
N THR A 520 15.79 -6.64 -20.09
CA THR A 520 15.55 -5.94 -21.35
C THR A 520 14.09 -5.59 -21.58
N GLU A 521 13.18 -6.24 -20.86
CA GLU A 521 11.74 -6.08 -21.02
C GLU A 521 11.21 -4.89 -20.22
N LYS A 522 11.63 -3.68 -20.59
CA LYS A 522 11.27 -2.42 -19.92
C LYS A 522 9.76 -2.17 -19.83
N TRP A 523 8.95 -2.85 -20.61
CA TRP A 523 7.49 -2.79 -20.51
C TRP A 523 6.96 -3.38 -19.19
N ARG A 524 7.72 -4.22 -18.49
CA ARG A 524 7.39 -4.76 -17.17
C ARG A 524 7.43 -3.73 -16.03
N ARG A 525 7.81 -2.50 -16.33
CA ARG A 525 7.66 -1.34 -15.43
C ARG A 525 6.21 -1.04 -15.05
N ILE A 526 5.25 -1.59 -15.78
CA ILE A 526 3.82 -1.62 -15.43
C ILE A 526 3.36 -3.07 -15.41
N PHE A 527 2.33 -3.37 -14.61
CA PHE A 527 1.73 -4.69 -14.55
C PHE A 527 0.79 -4.94 -15.74
N PRO A 528 0.48 -6.21 -16.07
CA PRO A 528 -0.59 -6.52 -17.01
C PRO A 528 -1.95 -6.06 -16.47
N VAL A 529 -2.89 -5.83 -17.38
CA VAL A 529 -4.29 -5.67 -16.97
C VAL A 529 -4.83 -7.04 -16.57
N SER A 530 -5.53 -7.11 -15.44
CA SER A 530 -6.05 -8.39 -14.93
C SER A 530 -7.09 -9.01 -15.86
N VAL A 531 -7.17 -10.34 -15.83
CA VAL A 531 -8.19 -11.10 -16.58
C VAL A 531 -9.60 -10.62 -16.23
N GLY A 532 -9.86 -10.31 -14.95
CA GLY A 532 -11.16 -9.82 -14.50
C GLY A 532 -11.55 -8.50 -15.18
N LEU A 533 -10.64 -7.53 -15.20
CA LEU A 533 -10.87 -6.24 -15.86
C LEU A 533 -11.00 -6.37 -17.38
N MET A 534 -10.21 -7.23 -18.02
CA MET A 534 -10.31 -7.48 -19.47
C MET A 534 -11.64 -8.13 -19.86
N ASN A 535 -12.13 -9.06 -19.05
CA ASN A 535 -13.43 -9.71 -19.28
C ASN A 535 -14.61 -8.75 -19.10
N SER A 536 -14.50 -7.82 -18.15
CA SER A 536 -15.54 -6.82 -17.90
C SER A 536 -15.54 -5.68 -18.92
N ASN A 537 -14.41 -5.46 -19.61
CA ASN A 537 -14.24 -4.37 -20.56
C ASN A 537 -13.67 -4.91 -21.88
N THR A 538 -14.52 -5.49 -22.69
CA THR A 538 -14.14 -6.21 -23.91
C THR A 538 -13.53 -5.33 -25.01
N ASN A 539 -13.66 -4.01 -24.92
CA ASN A 539 -13.00 -3.01 -25.78
C ASN A 539 -11.54 -2.74 -25.36
N TRP A 540 -11.11 -3.18 -24.17
CA TRP A 540 -9.74 -2.94 -23.72
C TRP A 540 -8.76 -3.87 -24.44
N LYS A 541 -7.53 -3.39 -24.55
CA LYS A 541 -6.38 -4.17 -25.02
C LYS A 541 -5.40 -4.35 -23.85
N GLN A 542 -4.73 -5.50 -23.84
CA GLN A 542 -3.69 -5.76 -22.85
C GLN A 542 -2.52 -4.78 -22.99
N ASN A 543 -1.79 -4.54 -21.91
CA ASN A 543 -0.52 -3.82 -21.98
C ASN A 543 0.46 -4.55 -22.88
N TYR A 544 1.26 -3.79 -23.62
CA TYR A 544 2.25 -4.35 -24.52
C TYR A 544 3.17 -5.33 -23.78
N GLY A 545 3.43 -6.46 -24.39
CA GLY A 545 4.32 -7.51 -23.89
C GLY A 545 3.63 -8.61 -23.06
N TYR A 546 2.37 -8.41 -22.65
CA TYR A 546 1.61 -9.39 -21.85
C TYR A 546 0.58 -10.18 -22.63
#